data_198c6f40a2af9d34e3331ada5c568b2b
#
_entry.id   198c6f40a2af9d34e3331ada5c568b2b
#
_cell.length_a   1.000
_cell.length_b   1.000
_cell.length_c   1.000
_cell.angle_alpha   90.00
_cell.angle_beta   90.00
_cell.angle_gamma   90.00
#
_symmetry.space_group_name_H-M   'P 1'
#
loop_
_entity.id
_entity.type
_entity.pdbx_description
1 polymer ?
#
loop_
_entity_poly.entity_id
_entity_poly.type
_entity_poly.pdbx_seq_one_letter_code
_entity_poly.pdbx_strand_id
1 'polypeptide(L)'
;MDYFKPFSADTQAAFFSAEAEMIRFGERAAQLPHAEYLKNTLLAIDAVFAIRMVHDIALPPVPLIVLFDVAGWKFDDDVERCLASMRSMLRLPEEESDAAIEALHYMQALEWVSSIAKPGFEATLETVVRLNEILLFGVNSDERAHGFRKTYLPYKKGSVPLEIPREMRKLCEFCNGEYFSPLGQASVIHHAFERIVPFDSMIDRTGLLFAFMPMFRRGLFANELMVPICWGASLEREYRRTLKDASRKELTSESHKVYKEQWASYNARNTSMGVVIANMFISKVSKLRDSWRSRGLKIPANSATDKLLDLFLAIPQLATRHAASCIGKSYGATNEAMRQLVKAGIVKEVAVDNRERVFVCDQSAALIADFVDNLEKMGEVASEPGE
;
A
#
# COMPACT_ATOMS: atom_id res chain seq x y z
N MET A 1 13.87 14.74 -21.00
CA MET A 1 12.41 14.68 -20.79
C MET A 1 11.98 16.02 -20.23
N ASP A 2 10.92 16.61 -20.74
CA ASP A 2 10.41 17.89 -20.22
C ASP A 2 9.32 17.58 -19.18
N TYR A 3 9.74 17.46 -17.93
CA TYR A 3 8.85 17.17 -16.79
C TYR A 3 7.91 18.33 -16.47
N PHE A 4 8.25 19.54 -16.94
CA PHE A 4 7.66 20.79 -16.49
C PHE A 4 6.47 21.26 -17.34
N LYS A 5 6.11 20.56 -18.41
CA LYS A 5 4.93 20.94 -19.21
C LYS A 5 3.67 20.78 -18.38
N PRO A 6 2.85 21.83 -18.24
CA PRO A 6 1.62 21.77 -17.46
C PRO A 6 0.60 20.81 -18.10
N PHE A 7 -0.25 20.26 -17.25
CA PHE A 7 -1.46 19.54 -17.66
C PHE A 7 -2.54 20.54 -18.12
N SER A 8 -3.55 20.03 -18.83
CA SER A 8 -4.76 20.79 -19.13
C SER A 8 -5.46 21.27 -17.84
N ALA A 9 -6.28 22.32 -17.96
CA ALA A 9 -7.04 22.84 -16.82
C ALA A 9 -7.95 21.77 -16.21
N ASP A 10 -8.59 20.95 -17.05
CA ASP A 10 -9.48 19.88 -16.61
C ASP A 10 -8.72 18.79 -15.82
N THR A 11 -7.54 18.39 -16.30
CA THR A 11 -6.70 17.41 -15.57
C THR A 11 -6.19 17.97 -14.25
N GLN A 12 -5.81 19.25 -14.20
CA GLN A 12 -5.42 19.89 -12.95
C GLN A 12 -6.60 19.97 -11.96
N ALA A 13 -7.78 20.33 -12.42
CA ALA A 13 -8.99 20.36 -11.60
C ALA A 13 -9.34 18.96 -11.04
N ALA A 14 -9.18 17.91 -11.85
CA ALA A 14 -9.38 16.54 -11.42
C ALA A 14 -8.40 16.12 -10.30
N PHE A 15 -7.12 16.48 -10.41
CA PHE A 15 -6.14 16.26 -9.35
C PHE A 15 -6.52 17.00 -8.05
N PHE A 16 -6.83 18.29 -8.12
CA PHE A 16 -7.23 19.05 -6.93
C PHE A 16 -8.48 18.48 -6.25
N SER A 17 -9.45 17.99 -7.04
CA SER A 17 -10.64 17.34 -6.49
C SER A 17 -10.27 16.04 -5.76
N ALA A 18 -9.47 15.18 -6.36
CA ALA A 18 -9.02 13.92 -5.77
C ALA A 18 -8.21 14.16 -4.48
N GLU A 19 -7.30 15.13 -4.49
CA GLU A 19 -6.49 15.49 -3.32
C GLU A 19 -7.33 16.04 -2.16
N ALA A 20 -8.31 16.89 -2.46
CA ALA A 20 -9.23 17.40 -1.45
C ALA A 20 -10.06 16.27 -0.80
N GLU A 21 -10.46 15.27 -1.58
CA GLU A 21 -11.15 14.09 -1.07
C GLU A 21 -10.24 13.20 -0.21
N MET A 22 -8.98 13.02 -0.59
CA MET A 22 -7.98 12.29 0.21
C MET A 22 -7.76 12.95 1.56
N ILE A 23 -7.58 14.26 1.60
CA ILE A 23 -7.40 15.01 2.86
C ILE A 23 -8.62 14.84 3.76
N ARG A 24 -9.83 15.02 3.22
CA ARG A 24 -11.08 14.82 3.99
C ARG A 24 -11.24 13.40 4.50
N PHE A 25 -10.79 12.40 3.73
CA PHE A 25 -10.76 11.01 4.18
C PHE A 25 -9.82 10.86 5.37
N GLY A 26 -8.56 11.32 5.25
CA GLY A 26 -7.57 11.25 6.32
C GLY A 26 -8.04 11.92 7.61
N GLU A 27 -8.66 13.12 7.53
CA GLU A 27 -9.22 13.83 8.67
C GLU A 27 -10.35 13.04 9.34
N ARG A 28 -11.25 12.43 8.57
CA ARG A 28 -12.37 11.62 9.11
C ARG A 28 -11.87 10.33 9.72
N ALA A 29 -11.00 9.63 9.04
CA ALA A 29 -10.45 8.36 9.49
C ALA A 29 -9.63 8.51 10.77
N ALA A 30 -8.89 9.62 10.92
CA ALA A 30 -8.09 9.92 12.11
C ALA A 30 -8.95 10.15 13.38
N GLN A 31 -10.22 10.51 13.23
CA GLN A 31 -11.13 10.69 14.36
C GLN A 31 -11.72 9.37 14.86
N LEU A 32 -11.53 8.27 14.15
CA LEU A 32 -12.05 6.97 14.56
C LEU A 32 -11.24 6.40 15.73
N PRO A 33 -11.88 5.79 16.73
CA PRO A 33 -11.17 5.18 17.86
C PRO A 33 -10.15 4.11 17.48
N HIS A 34 -10.29 3.52 16.29
CA HIS A 34 -9.47 2.43 15.76
C HIS A 34 -8.55 2.89 14.61
N ALA A 35 -8.37 4.19 14.41
CA ALA A 35 -7.56 4.75 13.31
C ALA A 35 -6.13 4.19 13.28
N GLU A 36 -5.51 4.04 14.45
CA GLU A 36 -4.16 3.49 14.60
C GLU A 36 -4.01 2.10 13.96
N TYR A 37 -5.01 1.23 14.15
CA TYR A 37 -4.99 -0.13 13.61
C TYR A 37 -5.36 -0.17 12.12
N LEU A 38 -6.20 0.73 11.63
CA LEU A 38 -6.61 0.80 10.22
C LEU A 38 -5.46 1.15 9.29
N LYS A 39 -4.43 1.85 9.77
CA LYS A 39 -3.24 2.20 8.99
C LYS A 39 -2.65 0.96 8.33
N ASN A 40 -2.36 -0.07 9.09
CA ASN A 40 -1.73 -1.30 8.58
C ASN A 40 -2.67 -2.11 7.67
N THR A 41 -3.98 -2.05 7.92
CA THR A 41 -4.96 -2.65 7.01
C THR A 41 -4.93 -1.99 5.62
N LEU A 42 -4.92 -0.67 5.56
CA LEU A 42 -4.86 0.08 4.30
C LEU A 42 -3.53 -0.15 3.58
N LEU A 43 -2.44 -0.21 4.33
CA LEU A 43 -1.10 -0.50 3.84
C LEU A 43 -1.02 -1.89 3.20
N ALA A 44 -1.58 -2.92 3.87
CA ALA A 44 -1.60 -4.28 3.36
C ALA A 44 -2.45 -4.41 2.09
N ILE A 45 -3.56 -3.69 2.01
CA ILE A 45 -4.41 -3.66 0.82
C ILE A 45 -3.66 -3.03 -0.35
N ASP A 46 -2.97 -1.91 -0.15
CA ASP A 46 -2.15 -1.29 -1.20
C ASP A 46 -1.03 -2.24 -1.67
N ALA A 47 -0.37 -2.94 -0.73
CA ALA A 47 0.65 -3.92 -1.04
C ALA A 47 0.12 -5.09 -1.88
N VAL A 48 -1.04 -5.65 -1.53
CA VAL A 48 -1.68 -6.74 -2.31
C VAL A 48 -1.87 -6.33 -3.75
N PHE A 49 -2.36 -5.12 -3.99
CA PHE A 49 -2.57 -4.64 -5.34
C PHE A 49 -1.27 -4.30 -6.08
N ALA A 50 -0.27 -3.77 -5.39
CA ALA A 50 1.06 -3.54 -5.97
C ALA A 50 1.72 -4.85 -6.43
N ILE A 51 1.52 -5.94 -5.69
CA ILE A 51 2.03 -7.27 -6.06
C ILE A 51 1.23 -7.88 -7.20
N ARG A 52 -0.10 -7.77 -7.16
CA ARG A 52 -0.97 -8.27 -8.23
C ARG A 52 -0.67 -7.65 -9.60
N MET A 53 -0.31 -6.36 -9.62
CA MET A 53 0.12 -5.67 -10.85
C MET A 53 1.27 -6.38 -11.58
N VAL A 54 2.11 -7.12 -10.85
CA VAL A 54 3.33 -7.74 -11.39
C VAL A 54 3.16 -9.23 -11.61
N HIS A 55 2.54 -9.93 -10.67
CA HIS A 55 2.50 -11.40 -10.65
C HIS A 55 1.16 -12.01 -11.06
N ASP A 56 0.11 -11.19 -11.20
CA ASP A 56 -1.27 -11.67 -11.42
C ASP A 56 -1.74 -12.68 -10.33
N ILE A 57 -1.21 -12.54 -9.12
CA ILE A 57 -1.53 -13.37 -7.96
C ILE A 57 -2.45 -12.59 -7.03
N ALA A 58 -3.60 -13.16 -6.69
CA ALA A 58 -4.53 -12.61 -5.73
C ALA A 58 -4.14 -13.03 -4.31
N LEU A 59 -3.43 -12.16 -3.59
CA LEU A 59 -3.07 -12.39 -2.20
C LEU A 59 -4.19 -11.99 -1.25
N PRO A 60 -4.50 -12.81 -0.23
CA PRO A 60 -5.40 -12.37 0.83
C PRO A 60 -4.69 -11.37 1.76
N PRO A 61 -5.27 -10.17 2.03
CA PRO A 61 -4.61 -9.16 2.86
C PRO A 61 -4.51 -9.52 4.35
N VAL A 62 -5.42 -10.34 4.86
CA VAL A 62 -5.49 -10.66 6.30
C VAL A 62 -4.21 -11.30 6.84
N PRO A 63 -3.58 -12.30 6.20
CA PRO A 63 -2.30 -12.84 6.65
C PRO A 63 -1.19 -11.79 6.70
N LEU A 64 -1.15 -10.86 5.72
CA LEU A 64 -0.15 -9.79 5.68
C LEU A 64 -0.32 -8.81 6.83
N ILE A 65 -1.56 -8.41 7.14
CA ILE A 65 -1.88 -7.55 8.27
C ILE A 65 -1.41 -8.19 9.58
N VAL A 66 -1.74 -9.46 9.78
CA VAL A 66 -1.35 -10.20 11.00
C VAL A 66 0.16 -10.29 11.14
N LEU A 67 0.87 -10.59 10.07
CA LEU A 67 2.33 -10.70 10.11
C LEU A 67 3.01 -9.35 10.34
N PHE A 68 2.55 -8.31 9.68
CA PHE A 68 3.13 -6.97 9.78
C PHE A 68 2.98 -6.41 11.20
N ASP A 69 1.79 -6.53 11.80
CA ASP A 69 1.53 -6.04 13.15
C ASP A 69 2.17 -6.89 14.25
N VAL A 70 2.15 -8.24 14.08
CA VAL A 70 2.58 -9.18 15.12
C VAL A 70 4.10 -9.36 15.13
N ALA A 71 4.73 -9.38 13.98
CA ALA A 71 6.16 -9.66 13.89
C ALA A 71 7.03 -8.47 14.32
N GLY A 72 6.47 -7.24 14.36
CA GLY A 72 7.26 -6.03 14.58
C GLY A 72 8.46 -6.05 13.63
N TRP A 73 8.19 -6.41 12.41
CA TRP A 73 9.12 -6.90 11.42
C TRP A 73 10.28 -5.93 11.23
N LYS A 74 11.45 -6.30 11.75
CA LYS A 74 12.70 -5.59 11.50
C LYS A 74 13.55 -6.47 10.58
N PHE A 75 14.25 -5.86 9.64
CA PHE A 75 15.28 -6.54 8.89
C PHE A 75 16.29 -7.13 9.88
N ASP A 76 16.35 -8.46 9.94
CA ASP A 76 17.36 -9.19 10.71
C ASP A 76 18.53 -9.50 9.77
N ASP A 77 19.74 -9.55 10.29
CA ASP A 77 20.95 -9.90 9.51
C ASP A 77 20.90 -11.31 8.92
N ASP A 78 20.03 -12.19 9.45
CA ASP A 78 19.79 -13.54 8.95
C ASP A 78 18.54 -13.60 8.05
N VAL A 79 18.72 -13.20 6.79
CA VAL A 79 17.67 -13.16 5.75
C VAL A 79 16.99 -14.52 5.55
N GLU A 80 17.77 -15.60 5.43
CA GLU A 80 17.22 -16.93 5.16
C GLU A 80 16.35 -17.43 6.30
N ARG A 81 16.78 -17.18 7.53
CA ARG A 81 16.02 -17.54 8.73
C ARG A 81 14.72 -16.78 8.81
N CYS A 82 14.75 -15.48 8.50
CA CYS A 82 13.57 -14.64 8.41
C CYS A 82 12.60 -15.15 7.37
N LEU A 83 13.05 -15.43 6.15
CA LEU A 83 12.22 -15.96 5.06
C LEU A 83 11.64 -17.32 5.40
N ALA A 84 12.42 -18.23 5.99
CA ALA A 84 11.92 -19.52 6.45
C ALA A 84 10.83 -19.38 7.53
N SER A 85 11.01 -18.45 8.46
CA SER A 85 10.01 -18.14 9.48
C SER A 85 8.72 -17.59 8.86
N MET A 86 8.82 -16.67 7.90
CA MET A 86 7.67 -16.12 7.19
C MET A 86 6.90 -17.19 6.42
N ARG A 87 7.58 -18.02 5.63
CA ARG A 87 6.97 -19.12 4.88
C ARG A 87 6.24 -20.09 5.81
N SER A 88 6.84 -20.40 6.97
CA SER A 88 6.20 -21.23 8.01
C SER A 88 4.94 -20.58 8.59
N MET A 89 4.94 -19.27 8.81
CA MET A 89 3.81 -18.54 9.38
C MET A 89 2.67 -18.32 8.38
N LEU A 90 2.98 -18.05 7.13
CA LEU A 90 1.99 -17.76 6.08
C LEU A 90 1.16 -18.99 5.69
N ARG A 91 1.74 -20.19 5.74
CA ARG A 91 1.09 -21.46 5.33
C ARG A 91 0.44 -21.41 3.94
N LEU A 92 0.96 -20.57 3.06
CA LEU A 92 0.51 -20.41 1.69
C LEU A 92 1.27 -21.39 0.76
N PRO A 93 0.74 -21.71 -0.43
CA PRO A 93 1.53 -22.34 -1.50
C PRO A 93 2.82 -21.57 -1.77
N GLU A 94 3.84 -22.23 -2.35
CA GLU A 94 5.16 -21.62 -2.51
C GLU A 94 5.13 -20.32 -3.31
N GLU A 95 4.43 -20.31 -4.45
CA GLU A 95 4.28 -19.12 -5.30
C GLU A 95 3.56 -17.96 -4.58
N GLU A 96 2.51 -18.27 -3.82
CA GLU A 96 1.79 -17.28 -3.02
C GLU A 96 2.63 -16.81 -1.83
N SER A 97 3.48 -17.66 -1.27
CA SER A 97 4.39 -17.31 -0.18
C SER A 97 5.44 -16.30 -0.61
N ASP A 98 6.04 -16.48 -1.79
CA ASP A 98 7.02 -15.53 -2.32
C ASP A 98 6.37 -14.18 -2.64
N ALA A 99 5.20 -14.17 -3.25
CA ALA A 99 4.43 -12.96 -3.50
C ALA A 99 4.02 -12.25 -2.19
N ALA A 100 3.66 -12.99 -1.14
CA ALA A 100 3.35 -12.43 0.17
C ALA A 100 4.59 -11.84 0.86
N ILE A 101 5.77 -12.45 0.70
CA ILE A 101 7.05 -11.90 1.16
C ILE A 101 7.34 -10.57 0.47
N GLU A 102 7.18 -10.50 -0.86
CA GLU A 102 7.32 -9.26 -1.61
C GLU A 102 6.32 -8.18 -1.14
N ALA A 103 5.07 -8.58 -0.83
CA ALA A 103 4.08 -7.66 -0.28
C ALA A 103 4.51 -7.09 1.08
N LEU A 104 5.09 -7.90 1.96
CA LEU A 104 5.62 -7.44 3.24
C LEU A 104 6.81 -6.49 3.07
N HIS A 105 7.70 -6.75 2.12
CA HIS A 105 8.78 -5.81 1.79
C HIS A 105 8.25 -4.50 1.21
N TYR A 106 7.19 -4.57 0.41
CA TYR A 106 6.50 -3.37 -0.08
C TYR A 106 5.90 -2.57 1.07
N MET A 107 5.23 -3.21 2.03
CA MET A 107 4.68 -2.55 3.21
C MET A 107 5.77 -1.85 4.03
N GLN A 108 6.92 -2.51 4.25
CA GLN A 108 8.07 -1.91 4.94
C GLN A 108 8.67 -0.74 4.18
N ALA A 109 8.82 -0.88 2.86
CA ALA A 109 9.34 0.17 2.01
C ALA A 109 8.42 1.40 2.03
N LEU A 110 7.09 1.18 2.02
CA LEU A 110 6.09 2.23 2.12
C LEU A 110 6.10 2.90 3.51
N GLU A 111 6.23 2.13 4.59
CA GLU A 111 6.39 2.66 5.95
C GLU A 111 7.68 3.50 6.05
N TRP A 112 8.78 3.00 5.48
CA TRP A 112 10.03 3.76 5.42
C TRP A 112 9.85 5.07 4.64
N VAL A 113 9.22 5.06 3.46
CA VAL A 113 8.90 6.28 2.69
C VAL A 113 8.07 7.24 3.53
N SER A 114 7.02 6.76 4.18
CA SER A 114 6.17 7.62 5.04
C SER A 114 6.93 8.24 6.21
N SER A 115 7.94 7.54 6.73
CA SER A 115 8.76 8.01 7.86
C SER A 115 9.74 9.10 7.47
N ILE A 116 10.35 9.02 6.28
CA ILE A 116 11.38 9.96 5.82
C ILE A 116 10.81 11.13 5.02
N ALA A 117 9.77 10.91 4.22
CA ALA A 117 9.20 11.93 3.33
C ALA A 117 8.34 12.94 4.10
N LYS A 118 8.94 13.64 5.06
CA LYS A 118 8.32 14.70 5.86
C LYS A 118 8.64 16.08 5.26
N PRO A 119 7.95 17.16 5.67
CA PRO A 119 8.28 18.51 5.21
C PRO A 119 9.77 18.83 5.41
N GLY A 120 10.42 19.32 4.35
CA GLY A 120 11.86 19.60 4.33
C GLY A 120 12.76 18.43 3.92
N PHE A 121 12.22 17.24 3.73
CA PHE A 121 12.98 16.10 3.17
C PHE A 121 13.31 16.33 1.68
N GLU A 122 14.53 15.98 1.30
CA GLU A 122 14.98 15.99 -0.11
C GLU A 122 15.39 14.58 -0.54
N ALA A 123 14.75 14.09 -1.58
CA ALA A 123 15.08 12.80 -2.20
C ALA A 123 16.39 12.91 -2.98
N THR A 124 17.29 11.94 -2.80
CA THR A 124 18.58 11.83 -3.47
C THR A 124 18.70 10.51 -4.24
N LEU A 125 19.80 10.32 -4.97
CA LEU A 125 20.07 9.04 -5.64
C LEU A 125 20.15 7.89 -4.60
N GLU A 126 20.76 8.15 -3.46
CA GLU A 126 20.88 7.18 -2.36
C GLU A 126 19.51 6.80 -1.82
N THR A 127 18.58 7.76 -1.73
CA THR A 127 17.19 7.50 -1.34
C THR A 127 16.53 6.48 -2.27
N VAL A 128 16.68 6.66 -3.58
CA VAL A 128 16.07 5.78 -4.59
C VAL A 128 16.71 4.40 -4.59
N VAL A 129 18.05 4.33 -4.45
CA VAL A 129 18.78 3.07 -4.33
C VAL A 129 18.35 2.34 -3.07
N ARG A 130 18.30 3.02 -1.92
CA ARG A 130 17.86 2.42 -0.67
C ARG A 130 16.44 1.88 -0.72
N LEU A 131 15.53 2.58 -1.38
CA LEU A 131 14.17 2.11 -1.59
C LEU A 131 14.13 0.79 -2.38
N ASN A 132 14.91 0.67 -3.44
CA ASN A 132 15.03 -0.55 -4.22
C ASN A 132 15.66 -1.70 -3.41
N GLU A 133 16.68 -1.42 -2.58
CA GLU A 133 17.30 -2.40 -1.69
C GLU A 133 16.31 -2.98 -0.68
N ILE A 134 15.44 -2.15 -0.08
CA ILE A 134 14.40 -2.61 0.85
C ILE A 134 13.46 -3.60 0.14
N LEU A 135 13.08 -3.32 -1.10
CA LEU A 135 12.22 -4.19 -1.90
C LEU A 135 12.92 -5.49 -2.33
N LEU A 136 14.24 -5.45 -2.49
CA LEU A 136 15.05 -6.60 -2.90
C LEU A 136 15.45 -7.53 -1.74
N PHE A 137 15.24 -7.12 -0.51
CA PHE A 137 15.70 -7.86 0.65
C PHE A 137 15.23 -9.32 0.61
N GLY A 138 16.17 -10.25 0.59
CA GLY A 138 15.92 -11.69 0.57
C GLY A 138 15.37 -12.26 -0.75
N VAL A 139 15.09 -11.42 -1.76
CA VAL A 139 14.59 -11.87 -3.07
C VAL A 139 15.73 -12.17 -4.04
N ASN A 140 16.83 -11.43 -3.94
CA ASN A 140 18.03 -11.62 -4.77
C ASN A 140 19.30 -11.48 -3.95
N SER A 141 20.07 -12.57 -3.84
CA SER A 141 21.41 -12.58 -3.23
C SER A 141 22.52 -12.15 -4.19
N ASP A 142 22.19 -11.78 -5.43
CA ASP A 142 23.18 -11.41 -6.44
C ASP A 142 23.69 -9.98 -6.18
N GLU A 143 25.00 -9.82 -5.94
CA GLU A 143 25.65 -8.53 -5.72
C GLU A 143 25.42 -7.51 -6.84
N ARG A 144 25.00 -7.97 -8.06
CA ARG A 144 24.62 -7.11 -9.18
C ARG A 144 23.30 -6.39 -9.00
N ALA A 145 22.47 -6.80 -8.04
CA ALA A 145 21.17 -6.19 -7.75
C ALA A 145 21.27 -4.85 -7.01
N HIS A 146 22.43 -4.50 -6.45
CA HIS A 146 22.64 -3.28 -5.70
C HIS A 146 23.01 -2.10 -6.61
N GLY A 147 22.22 -1.02 -6.51
CA GLY A 147 22.41 0.21 -7.28
C GLY A 147 21.81 0.17 -8.68
N PHE A 148 22.08 1.22 -9.46
CA PHE A 148 21.54 1.35 -10.82
C PHE A 148 22.13 0.29 -11.75
N ARG A 149 21.28 -0.24 -12.66
CA ARG A 149 21.73 -1.21 -13.66
C ARG A 149 22.86 -0.67 -14.55
N LYS A 150 23.77 -1.56 -14.90
CA LYS A 150 24.94 -1.26 -15.76
C LYS A 150 24.78 -1.82 -17.17
N THR A 151 23.74 -2.62 -17.42
CA THR A 151 23.50 -3.30 -18.69
C THR A 151 22.11 -2.98 -19.24
N TYR A 152 21.88 -3.28 -20.52
CA TYR A 152 20.55 -3.23 -21.10
C TYR A 152 19.74 -4.43 -20.70
N LEU A 153 18.44 -4.23 -20.43
CA LEU A 153 17.52 -5.32 -20.16
C LEU A 153 16.95 -5.86 -21.48
N PRO A 154 16.96 -7.19 -21.70
CA PRO A 154 16.47 -7.78 -22.94
C PRO A 154 14.94 -7.64 -23.12
N TYR A 155 14.20 -7.48 -22.03
CA TYR A 155 12.75 -7.49 -21.99
C TYR A 155 12.11 -6.10 -21.80
N LYS A 156 12.87 -5.08 -21.40
CA LYS A 156 12.34 -3.75 -21.11
C LYS A 156 13.23 -2.65 -21.70
N LYS A 157 12.68 -1.84 -22.60
CA LYS A 157 13.39 -0.68 -23.15
C LYS A 157 13.47 0.42 -22.10
N GLY A 158 14.67 0.83 -21.74
CA GLY A 158 14.95 1.91 -20.78
C GLY A 158 15.96 2.89 -21.32
N SER A 159 16.43 3.79 -20.47
CA SER A 159 17.53 4.70 -20.76
C SER A 159 18.85 3.95 -20.96
N VAL A 160 19.79 4.59 -21.66
CA VAL A 160 21.16 4.07 -21.76
C VAL A 160 21.75 3.95 -20.35
N PRO A 161 22.35 2.82 -19.96
CA PRO A 161 22.81 2.62 -18.58
C PRO A 161 23.70 3.74 -18.05
N LEU A 162 24.62 4.26 -18.87
CA LEU A 162 25.52 5.34 -18.50
C LEU A 162 24.79 6.68 -18.20
N GLU A 163 23.59 6.86 -18.73
CA GLU A 163 22.79 8.09 -18.53
C GLU A 163 21.86 8.01 -17.33
N ILE A 164 21.61 6.81 -16.79
CA ILE A 164 20.67 6.60 -15.67
C ILE A 164 20.95 7.50 -14.47
N PRO A 165 22.19 7.62 -13.96
CA PRO A 165 22.43 8.47 -12.78
C PRO A 165 22.10 9.95 -13.04
N ARG A 166 22.34 10.43 -14.27
CA ARG A 166 21.99 11.80 -14.67
C ARG A 166 20.48 12.02 -14.75
N GLU A 167 19.76 11.08 -15.36
CA GLU A 167 18.30 11.14 -15.49
C GLU A 167 17.61 11.00 -14.13
N MET A 168 18.07 10.10 -13.29
CA MET A 168 17.55 9.94 -11.94
C MET A 168 17.80 11.17 -11.06
N ARG A 169 18.97 11.84 -11.18
CA ARG A 169 19.22 13.09 -10.48
C ARG A 169 18.19 14.16 -10.85
N LYS A 170 17.91 14.34 -12.14
CA LYS A 170 16.86 15.26 -12.59
C LYS A 170 15.48 14.89 -12.09
N LEU A 171 15.20 13.58 -11.96
CA LEU A 171 13.94 13.12 -11.41
C LEU A 171 13.84 13.37 -9.90
N CYS A 172 14.94 13.22 -9.15
CA CYS A 172 15.01 13.62 -7.73
C CYS A 172 14.81 15.14 -7.56
N GLU A 173 15.48 15.96 -8.39
CA GLU A 173 15.29 17.42 -8.40
C GLU A 173 13.81 17.78 -8.68
N PHE A 174 13.17 17.11 -9.64
CA PHE A 174 11.75 17.30 -9.90
C PHE A 174 10.87 16.84 -8.72
N CYS A 175 11.20 15.71 -8.08
CA CYS A 175 10.51 15.23 -6.89
C CYS A 175 10.59 16.23 -5.72
N ASN A 176 11.73 16.89 -5.55
CA ASN A 176 11.98 17.85 -4.48
C ASN A 176 11.32 19.23 -4.70
N GLY A 177 10.99 19.56 -5.93
CA GLY A 177 10.27 20.81 -6.24
C GLY A 177 8.77 20.72 -5.97
N GLU A 178 8.06 21.83 -6.26
CA GLU A 178 6.60 21.95 -6.13
C GLU A 178 5.99 22.50 -7.43
N TYR A 179 6.19 21.78 -8.52
CA TYR A 179 5.80 22.22 -9.86
C TYR A 179 4.32 21.94 -10.19
N PHE A 180 3.74 20.96 -9.54
CA PHE A 180 2.35 20.52 -9.70
C PHE A 180 1.71 20.26 -8.34
N SER A 181 0.44 19.92 -8.32
CA SER A 181 -0.19 19.33 -7.15
C SER A 181 0.52 18.01 -6.78
N PRO A 182 0.51 17.58 -5.51
CA PRO A 182 1.24 16.37 -5.06
C PRO A 182 0.92 15.13 -5.89
N LEU A 183 -0.36 14.88 -6.19
CA LEU A 183 -0.80 13.74 -6.99
C LEU A 183 -0.40 13.90 -8.46
N GLY A 184 -0.51 15.10 -9.01
CA GLY A 184 -0.04 15.40 -10.37
C GLY A 184 1.46 15.20 -10.51
N GLN A 185 2.24 15.60 -9.51
CA GLN A 185 3.68 15.39 -9.46
C GLN A 185 4.03 13.90 -9.35
N ALA A 186 3.33 13.15 -8.49
CA ALA A 186 3.47 11.70 -8.36
C ALA A 186 3.21 10.97 -9.69
N SER A 187 2.17 11.38 -10.42
CA SER A 187 1.86 10.85 -11.76
C SER A 187 3.01 11.02 -12.76
N VAL A 188 3.65 12.19 -12.78
CA VAL A 188 4.82 12.44 -13.63
C VAL A 188 6.03 11.61 -13.22
N ILE A 189 6.29 11.51 -11.91
CA ILE A 189 7.41 10.74 -11.36
C ILE A 189 7.28 9.27 -11.72
N HIS A 190 6.12 8.67 -11.48
CA HIS A 190 5.86 7.26 -11.80
C HIS A 190 6.10 6.97 -13.28
N HIS A 191 5.50 7.75 -14.17
CA HIS A 191 5.70 7.63 -15.61
C HIS A 191 7.18 7.79 -16.02
N ALA A 192 7.88 8.78 -15.45
CA ALA A 192 9.29 9.01 -15.75
C ALA A 192 10.19 7.86 -15.30
N PHE A 193 9.92 7.31 -14.13
CA PHE A 193 10.64 6.16 -13.58
C PHE A 193 10.53 4.94 -14.48
N GLU A 194 9.31 4.63 -14.95
CA GLU A 194 9.03 3.55 -15.89
C GLU A 194 9.74 3.72 -17.26
N ARG A 195 10.02 4.95 -17.66
CA ARG A 195 10.80 5.22 -18.89
C ARG A 195 12.30 5.11 -18.68
N ILE A 196 12.80 5.50 -17.51
CA ILE A 196 14.24 5.43 -17.19
C ILE A 196 14.64 3.97 -17.00
N VAL A 197 13.81 3.18 -16.33
CA VAL A 197 14.10 1.78 -15.99
C VAL A 197 15.46 1.69 -15.27
N PRO A 198 15.58 2.24 -14.05
CA PRO A 198 16.90 2.44 -13.45
C PRO A 198 17.53 1.19 -12.83
N PHE A 199 16.76 0.13 -12.61
CA PHE A 199 17.19 -1.08 -11.92
C PHE A 199 17.02 -2.34 -12.78
N ASP A 200 17.62 -3.43 -12.36
CA ASP A 200 17.46 -4.74 -13.01
C ASP A 200 16.15 -5.42 -12.59
N SER A 201 15.66 -5.14 -11.36
CA SER A 201 14.42 -5.70 -10.80
C SER A 201 13.69 -4.71 -9.90
N MET A 202 12.47 -5.03 -9.46
CA MET A 202 11.59 -4.23 -8.61
C MET A 202 11.29 -2.83 -9.14
N ILE A 203 11.36 -2.63 -10.47
CA ILE A 203 11.28 -1.31 -11.11
C ILE A 203 9.92 -0.67 -10.84
N ASP A 204 8.84 -1.42 -11.11
CA ASP A 204 7.47 -0.91 -11.01
C ASP A 204 7.13 -0.48 -9.57
N ARG A 205 7.48 -1.32 -8.58
CA ARG A 205 7.25 -1.04 -7.15
C ARG A 205 8.12 0.08 -6.62
N THR A 206 9.40 0.12 -7.01
CA THR A 206 10.29 1.24 -6.63
C THR A 206 9.78 2.56 -7.20
N GLY A 207 9.35 2.56 -8.46
CA GLY A 207 8.80 3.75 -9.13
C GLY A 207 7.51 4.24 -8.49
N LEU A 208 6.63 3.32 -8.12
CA LEU A 208 5.38 3.63 -7.41
C LEU A 208 5.64 4.27 -6.05
N LEU A 209 6.48 3.65 -5.23
CA LEU A 209 6.80 4.16 -3.89
C LEU A 209 7.59 5.47 -3.94
N PHE A 210 8.48 5.63 -4.92
CA PHE A 210 9.17 6.90 -5.13
C PHE A 210 8.19 8.02 -5.51
N ALA A 211 7.17 7.70 -6.31
CA ALA A 211 6.12 8.66 -6.66
C ALA A 211 5.26 9.10 -5.46
N PHE A 212 5.18 8.32 -4.38
CA PHE A 212 4.45 8.72 -3.18
C PHE A 212 5.19 9.76 -2.33
N MET A 213 6.50 9.93 -2.50
CA MET A 213 7.29 10.88 -1.67
C MET A 213 6.75 12.32 -1.67
N PRO A 214 6.44 12.97 -2.82
CA PRO A 214 5.85 14.31 -2.79
C PRO A 214 4.48 14.34 -2.11
N MET A 215 3.71 13.26 -2.16
CA MET A 215 2.39 13.17 -1.52
C MET A 215 2.51 13.14 0.02
N PHE A 216 3.44 12.34 0.56
CA PHE A 216 3.75 12.35 1.99
C PHE A 216 4.36 13.66 2.44
N ARG A 217 5.39 14.15 1.72
CA ARG A 217 6.10 15.39 2.07
C ARG A 217 5.18 16.61 2.14
N ARG A 218 4.18 16.67 1.27
CA ARG A 218 3.22 17.78 1.19
C ARG A 218 1.90 17.53 1.94
N GLY A 219 1.89 16.49 2.81
CA GLY A 219 0.80 16.24 3.76
C GLY A 219 -0.50 15.73 3.15
N LEU A 220 -0.47 15.14 1.95
CA LEU A 220 -1.66 14.62 1.29
C LEU A 220 -2.25 13.40 2.04
N PHE A 221 -1.41 12.62 2.71
CA PHE A 221 -1.82 11.53 3.58
C PHE A 221 -1.91 12.02 5.03
N ALA A 222 -3.01 12.66 5.37
CA ALA A 222 -3.24 13.15 6.73
C ALA A 222 -3.20 11.99 7.74
N ASN A 223 -2.44 12.18 8.82
CA ASN A 223 -2.26 11.19 9.90
C ASN A 223 -1.71 9.83 9.42
N GLU A 224 -0.96 9.81 8.33
CA GLU A 224 -0.39 8.60 7.73
C GLU A 224 -1.43 7.55 7.29
N LEU A 225 -2.70 7.92 7.24
CA LEU A 225 -3.77 7.07 6.72
C LEU A 225 -3.79 7.20 5.19
N MET A 226 -3.17 6.25 4.56
CA MET A 226 -3.20 6.14 3.11
C MET A 226 -4.59 5.74 2.63
N VAL A 227 -5.05 6.41 1.59
CA VAL A 227 -6.01 5.80 0.68
C VAL A 227 -5.21 4.83 -0.19
N PRO A 228 -5.63 3.57 -0.34
CA PRO A 228 -5.03 2.69 -1.31
C PRO A 228 -5.13 3.34 -2.69
N ILE A 229 -4.01 3.90 -3.16
CA ILE A 229 -3.92 4.46 -4.50
C ILE A 229 -3.61 3.30 -5.44
N CYS A 230 -4.59 2.48 -5.60
CA CYS A 230 -4.50 1.30 -6.41
C CYS A 230 -4.48 1.68 -7.89
N TRP A 231 -3.43 2.35 -8.33
CA TRP A 231 -3.26 2.69 -9.74
C TRP A 231 -3.34 1.49 -10.68
N GLY A 232 -3.24 0.30 -10.14
CA GLY A 232 -3.36 -0.95 -10.88
C GLY A 232 -4.42 -1.92 -10.39
N ALA A 233 -5.09 -1.63 -9.28
CA ALA A 233 -5.92 -2.62 -8.60
C ALA A 233 -7.04 -3.19 -9.44
N SER A 234 -7.74 -2.33 -10.12
CA SER A 234 -8.98 -2.68 -10.78
C SER A 234 -8.84 -2.70 -12.28
N LEU A 235 -7.77 -2.11 -12.82
CA LEU A 235 -7.64 -1.78 -14.24
C LEU A 235 -6.27 -2.16 -14.77
N GLU A 236 -5.75 -3.32 -14.41
CA GLU A 236 -4.45 -3.76 -14.84
C GLU A 236 -4.25 -3.56 -16.35
N ARG A 237 -5.25 -3.88 -17.16
CA ARG A 237 -5.21 -3.62 -18.61
C ARG A 237 -5.12 -2.13 -18.93
N GLU A 238 -5.95 -1.30 -18.30
CA GLU A 238 -5.96 0.14 -18.57
C GLU A 238 -4.69 0.78 -18.01
N TYR A 239 -4.24 0.40 -16.82
CA TYR A 239 -2.98 0.83 -16.24
C TYR A 239 -1.82 0.52 -17.18
N ARG A 240 -1.64 -0.75 -17.56
CA ARG A 240 -0.55 -1.16 -18.44
C ARG A 240 -0.61 -0.49 -19.81
N ARG A 241 -1.80 -0.33 -20.37
CA ARG A 241 -2.01 0.35 -21.66
C ARG A 241 -1.64 1.82 -21.58
N THR A 242 -2.22 2.56 -20.62
CA THR A 242 -1.98 4.01 -20.46
C THR A 242 -0.52 4.32 -20.13
N LEU A 243 0.09 3.53 -19.25
CA LEU A 243 1.50 3.68 -18.90
C LEU A 243 2.39 3.35 -20.09
N LYS A 244 2.13 2.26 -20.81
CA LYS A 244 2.86 1.86 -22.02
C LYS A 244 2.74 2.92 -23.12
N ASP A 245 1.55 3.42 -23.37
CA ASP A 245 1.30 4.43 -24.37
C ASP A 245 2.00 5.76 -24.03
N ALA A 246 1.90 6.20 -22.78
CA ALA A 246 2.61 7.37 -22.30
C ALA A 246 4.16 7.20 -22.35
N SER A 247 4.65 5.96 -22.25
CA SER A 247 6.09 5.63 -22.22
C SER A 247 6.73 5.41 -23.60
N ARG A 248 5.96 5.43 -24.70
CA ARG A 248 6.51 5.22 -26.05
C ARG A 248 7.53 6.29 -26.41
N LYS A 249 8.71 5.88 -26.87
CA LYS A 249 9.81 6.79 -27.26
C LYS A 249 9.66 7.39 -28.67
N GLU A 250 8.85 6.78 -29.51
CA GLU A 250 8.72 7.09 -30.95
C GLU A 250 7.57 8.05 -31.26
N LEU A 251 7.03 8.71 -30.23
CA LEU A 251 5.89 9.59 -30.38
C LEU A 251 6.28 10.98 -30.87
N THR A 252 5.42 11.56 -31.72
CA THR A 252 5.47 13.00 -32.00
C THR A 252 5.22 13.78 -30.71
N SER A 253 5.65 15.04 -30.66
CA SER A 253 5.42 15.91 -29.50
C SER A 253 3.94 16.01 -29.12
N GLU A 254 3.04 16.03 -30.11
CA GLU A 254 1.60 16.11 -29.91
C GLU A 254 1.03 14.81 -29.33
N SER A 255 1.39 13.65 -29.89
CA SER A 255 0.96 12.35 -29.36
C SER A 255 1.45 12.13 -27.93
N HIS A 256 2.66 12.56 -27.61
CA HIS A 256 3.20 12.45 -26.26
C HIS A 256 2.40 13.29 -25.25
N LYS A 257 1.94 14.46 -25.65
CA LYS A 257 1.06 15.30 -24.83
C LYS A 257 -0.27 14.60 -24.55
N VAL A 258 -0.91 14.03 -25.58
CA VAL A 258 -2.19 13.30 -25.44
C VAL A 258 -2.05 12.14 -24.47
N TYR A 259 -1.04 11.28 -24.61
CA TYR A 259 -0.86 10.13 -23.73
C TYR A 259 -0.47 10.52 -22.30
N LYS A 260 0.27 11.62 -22.13
CA LYS A 260 0.56 12.18 -20.80
C LYS A 260 -0.72 12.63 -20.09
N GLU A 261 -1.62 13.30 -20.80
CA GLU A 261 -2.93 13.72 -20.28
C GLU A 261 -3.82 12.51 -19.93
N GLN A 262 -3.85 11.48 -20.79
CA GLN A 262 -4.58 10.25 -20.50
C GLN A 262 -4.08 9.54 -19.24
N TRP A 263 -2.76 9.43 -19.08
CA TRP A 263 -2.13 8.89 -17.88
C TRP A 263 -2.48 9.69 -16.62
N ALA A 264 -2.42 11.00 -16.71
CA ALA A 264 -2.75 11.90 -15.61
C ALA A 264 -4.23 11.81 -15.22
N SER A 265 -5.14 11.83 -16.19
CA SER A 265 -6.58 11.69 -15.96
C SER A 265 -6.93 10.31 -15.38
N TYR A 266 -6.26 9.25 -15.84
CA TYR A 266 -6.36 7.92 -15.26
C TYR A 266 -6.02 7.93 -13.76
N ASN A 267 -4.88 8.52 -13.38
CA ASN A 267 -4.44 8.59 -11.98
C ASN A 267 -5.41 9.39 -11.10
N ALA A 268 -5.88 10.55 -11.58
CA ALA A 268 -6.84 11.37 -10.84
C ALA A 268 -8.15 10.60 -10.58
N ARG A 269 -8.72 9.99 -11.64
CA ARG A 269 -9.95 9.20 -11.53
C ARG A 269 -9.81 8.03 -10.56
N ASN A 270 -8.77 7.23 -10.70
CA ASN A 270 -8.57 6.07 -9.83
C ASN A 270 -8.35 6.45 -8.38
N THR A 271 -7.64 7.55 -8.14
CA THR A 271 -7.48 8.07 -6.78
C THR A 271 -8.82 8.48 -6.18
N SER A 272 -9.65 9.27 -6.89
CA SER A 272 -10.99 9.64 -6.41
C SER A 272 -11.84 8.42 -6.11
N MET A 273 -11.82 7.41 -6.99
CA MET A 273 -12.57 6.18 -6.78
C MET A 273 -12.06 5.39 -5.58
N GLY A 274 -10.74 5.26 -5.40
CA GLY A 274 -10.13 4.66 -4.21
C GLY A 274 -10.60 5.33 -2.91
N VAL A 275 -10.68 6.67 -2.90
CA VAL A 275 -11.22 7.44 -1.76
C VAL A 275 -12.67 7.09 -1.47
N VAL A 276 -13.52 6.98 -2.49
CA VAL A 276 -14.94 6.61 -2.30
C VAL A 276 -15.06 5.26 -1.60
N ILE A 277 -14.31 4.26 -2.06
CA ILE A 277 -14.35 2.91 -1.49
C ILE A 277 -13.75 2.88 -0.09
N ALA A 278 -12.64 3.58 0.14
CA ALA A 278 -12.06 3.71 1.47
C ALA A 278 -13.07 4.34 2.47
N ASN A 279 -13.85 5.35 2.04
CA ASN A 279 -14.92 5.93 2.85
C ASN A 279 -16.06 4.94 3.14
N MET A 280 -16.44 4.11 2.17
CA MET A 280 -17.42 3.05 2.39
C MET A 280 -16.90 2.03 3.40
N PHE A 281 -15.63 1.65 3.31
CA PHE A 281 -14.98 0.73 4.23
C PHE A 281 -14.99 1.25 5.66
N ILE A 282 -14.48 2.47 5.93
CA ILE A 282 -14.47 3.03 7.29
C ILE A 282 -15.89 3.20 7.87
N SER A 283 -16.88 3.50 7.03
CA SER A 283 -18.27 3.54 7.46
C SER A 283 -18.80 2.18 7.89
N LYS A 284 -18.49 1.10 7.14
CA LYS A 284 -18.85 -0.26 7.49
C LYS A 284 -18.14 -0.74 8.76
N VAL A 285 -16.85 -0.42 8.92
CA VAL A 285 -16.06 -0.73 10.12
C VAL A 285 -16.67 -0.06 11.35
N SER A 286 -17.03 1.22 11.27
CA SER A 286 -17.67 1.94 12.36
C SER A 286 -19.02 1.31 12.75
N LYS A 287 -19.87 0.98 11.77
CA LYS A 287 -21.15 0.31 12.01
C LYS A 287 -20.97 -1.08 12.65
N LEU A 288 -19.96 -1.82 12.25
CA LEU A 288 -19.65 -3.11 12.84
C LEU A 288 -19.26 -2.96 14.31
N ARG A 289 -18.40 -2.00 14.64
CA ARG A 289 -18.02 -1.66 16.01
C ARG A 289 -19.24 -1.32 16.89
N ASP A 290 -20.12 -0.48 16.39
CA ASP A 290 -21.34 -0.08 17.10
C ASP A 290 -22.27 -1.28 17.32
N SER A 291 -22.39 -2.18 16.34
CA SER A 291 -23.17 -3.41 16.46
C SER A 291 -22.62 -4.34 17.55
N TRP A 292 -21.29 -4.42 17.69
CA TRP A 292 -20.68 -5.21 18.76
C TRP A 292 -20.93 -4.60 20.15
N ARG A 293 -20.84 -3.29 20.27
CA ARG A 293 -21.13 -2.58 21.52
C ARG A 293 -22.59 -2.75 21.97
N SER A 294 -23.52 -2.89 21.02
CA SER A 294 -24.94 -3.10 21.32
C SER A 294 -25.29 -4.52 21.79
N ARG A 295 -24.37 -5.48 21.74
CA ARG A 295 -24.61 -6.89 22.17
C ARG A 295 -24.66 -7.11 23.69
N GLY A 296 -24.91 -6.06 24.47
CA GLY A 296 -25.10 -6.17 25.93
C GLY A 296 -23.83 -6.37 26.75
N LEU A 297 -22.66 -6.19 26.13
CA LEU A 297 -21.38 -6.18 26.83
C LEU A 297 -21.25 -4.89 27.65
N LYS A 298 -20.95 -5.01 28.95
CA LYS A 298 -20.50 -3.87 29.75
C LYS A 298 -19.03 -3.60 29.39
N ILE A 299 -18.78 -2.60 28.53
CA ILE A 299 -17.47 -2.27 28.03
C ILE A 299 -17.04 -0.90 28.59
N PRO A 300 -16.30 -0.88 29.71
CA PRO A 300 -15.72 0.37 30.20
C PRO A 300 -14.73 0.95 29.18
N ALA A 301 -14.71 2.26 29.03
CA ALA A 301 -13.75 2.93 28.17
C ALA A 301 -12.30 2.56 28.56
N ASN A 302 -11.43 2.36 27.58
CA ASN A 302 -10.04 1.92 27.73
C ASN A 302 -9.83 0.57 28.45
N SER A 303 -10.89 -0.23 28.63
CA SER A 303 -10.73 -1.61 29.10
C SER A 303 -10.05 -2.49 28.06
N ALA A 304 -9.55 -3.67 28.45
CA ALA A 304 -9.00 -4.63 27.50
C ALA A 304 -10.04 -5.02 26.44
N THR A 305 -11.31 -5.20 26.83
CA THR A 305 -12.41 -5.53 25.91
C THR A 305 -12.65 -4.39 24.89
N ASP A 306 -12.64 -3.13 25.34
CA ASP A 306 -12.82 -1.95 24.47
C ASP A 306 -11.70 -1.86 23.41
N LYS A 307 -10.45 -1.99 23.86
CA LYS A 307 -9.29 -1.97 22.95
C LYS A 307 -9.25 -3.18 22.00
N LEU A 308 -9.68 -4.36 22.46
CA LEU A 308 -9.76 -5.54 21.60
C LEU A 308 -10.82 -5.40 20.51
N LEU A 309 -11.95 -4.74 20.79
CA LEU A 309 -12.94 -4.43 19.74
C LEU A 309 -12.30 -3.62 18.63
N ASP A 310 -11.55 -2.57 18.99
CA ASP A 310 -10.87 -1.73 18.01
C ASP A 310 -9.80 -2.50 17.24
N LEU A 311 -9.01 -3.32 17.94
CA LEU A 311 -7.95 -4.14 17.35
C LEU A 311 -8.52 -5.16 16.37
N PHE A 312 -9.60 -5.88 16.71
CA PHE A 312 -10.21 -6.88 15.83
C PHE A 312 -10.91 -6.32 14.61
N LEU A 313 -11.21 -5.03 14.56
CA LEU A 313 -11.72 -4.39 13.35
C LEU A 313 -10.67 -4.34 12.24
N ALA A 314 -9.40 -4.20 12.61
CA ALA A 314 -8.28 -4.06 11.68
C ALA A 314 -7.49 -5.37 11.52
N ILE A 315 -7.31 -6.13 12.62
CA ILE A 315 -6.55 -7.38 12.64
C ILE A 315 -7.48 -8.53 12.98
N PRO A 316 -8.06 -9.20 11.98
CA PRO A 316 -9.10 -10.19 12.19
C PRO A 316 -8.66 -11.47 12.90
N GLN A 317 -7.36 -11.71 13.01
CA GLN A 317 -6.81 -12.92 13.59
C GLN A 317 -5.63 -12.61 14.51
N LEU A 318 -5.73 -13.00 15.78
CA LEU A 318 -4.71 -12.71 16.79
C LEU A 318 -4.59 -13.82 17.85
N ALA A 319 -3.37 -14.08 18.27
CA ALA A 319 -3.10 -14.84 19.50
C ALA A 319 -3.21 -13.91 20.73
N THR A 320 -3.59 -14.46 21.89
CA THR A 320 -3.77 -13.65 23.11
C THR A 320 -2.50 -12.86 23.51
N ARG A 321 -1.32 -13.47 23.33
CA ARG A 321 -0.05 -12.81 23.68
C ARG A 321 0.19 -11.57 22.83
N HIS A 322 -0.01 -11.68 21.52
CA HIS A 322 0.16 -10.57 20.59
C HIS A 322 -0.88 -9.48 20.83
N ALA A 323 -2.16 -9.88 21.01
CA ALA A 323 -3.21 -8.93 21.35
C ALA A 323 -2.91 -8.15 22.63
N ALA A 324 -2.35 -8.81 23.67
CA ALA A 324 -1.94 -8.16 24.91
C ALA A 324 -0.86 -7.11 24.69
N SER A 325 0.13 -7.41 23.84
CA SER A 325 1.18 -6.48 23.45
C SER A 325 0.60 -5.26 22.71
N CYS A 326 -0.23 -5.49 21.69
CA CYS A 326 -0.85 -4.42 20.89
C CYS A 326 -1.69 -3.45 21.73
N ILE A 327 -2.51 -3.98 22.66
CA ILE A 327 -3.38 -3.12 23.47
C ILE A 327 -2.72 -2.58 24.75
N GLY A 328 -1.46 -2.97 25.04
CA GLY A 328 -0.74 -2.55 26.24
C GLY A 328 -1.38 -3.00 27.55
N LYS A 329 -1.90 -4.24 27.59
CA LYS A 329 -2.55 -4.84 28.78
C LYS A 329 -1.88 -6.16 29.19
N SER A 330 -2.10 -6.59 30.45
CA SER A 330 -1.59 -7.88 30.89
C SER A 330 -2.25 -9.05 30.13
N TYR A 331 -1.52 -10.16 30.00
CA TYR A 331 -2.04 -11.38 29.40
C TYR A 331 -3.35 -11.85 30.07
N GLY A 332 -3.42 -11.79 31.40
CA GLY A 332 -4.62 -12.20 32.15
C GLY A 332 -5.84 -11.36 31.82
N ALA A 333 -5.69 -10.03 31.80
CA ALA A 333 -6.77 -9.10 31.43
C ALA A 333 -7.21 -9.30 29.97
N THR A 334 -6.27 -9.50 29.06
CA THR A 334 -6.55 -9.75 27.64
C THR A 334 -7.25 -11.08 27.44
N ASN A 335 -6.81 -12.16 28.10
CA ASN A 335 -7.44 -13.46 28.00
C ASN A 335 -8.88 -13.46 28.54
N GLU A 336 -9.15 -12.73 29.63
CA GLU A 336 -10.52 -12.57 30.15
C GLU A 336 -11.39 -11.77 29.17
N ALA A 337 -10.86 -10.72 28.58
CA ALA A 337 -11.56 -9.95 27.55
C ALA A 337 -11.84 -10.81 26.30
N MET A 338 -10.90 -11.65 25.85
CA MET A 338 -11.12 -12.60 24.75
C MET A 338 -12.29 -13.55 25.04
N ARG A 339 -12.39 -14.09 26.26
CA ARG A 339 -13.54 -14.94 26.67
C ARG A 339 -14.86 -14.19 26.58
N GLN A 340 -14.88 -12.92 26.97
CA GLN A 340 -16.09 -12.07 26.86
C GLN A 340 -16.48 -11.88 25.39
N LEU A 341 -15.51 -11.64 24.48
CA LEU A 341 -15.77 -11.50 23.05
C LEU A 341 -16.24 -12.82 22.41
N VAL A 342 -15.70 -13.96 22.83
CA VAL A 342 -16.19 -15.28 22.40
C VAL A 342 -17.65 -15.50 22.86
N LYS A 343 -17.95 -15.20 24.13
CA LYS A 343 -19.30 -15.32 24.66
C LYS A 343 -20.32 -14.43 23.96
N ALA A 344 -19.87 -13.25 23.48
CA ALA A 344 -20.67 -12.32 22.70
C ALA A 344 -20.79 -12.69 21.22
N GLY A 345 -20.12 -13.76 20.77
CA GLY A 345 -20.10 -14.18 19.37
C GLY A 345 -19.43 -13.17 18.43
N ILE A 346 -18.44 -12.42 18.96
CA ILE A 346 -17.66 -11.44 18.17
C ILE A 346 -16.45 -12.13 17.56
N VAL A 347 -15.76 -12.95 18.34
CA VAL A 347 -14.64 -13.77 17.91
C VAL A 347 -14.88 -15.24 18.23
N LYS A 348 -14.22 -16.14 17.49
CA LYS A 348 -14.17 -17.57 17.78
C LYS A 348 -12.73 -17.98 18.11
N GLU A 349 -12.59 -18.91 19.04
CA GLU A 349 -11.30 -19.54 19.34
C GLU A 349 -11.02 -20.63 18.30
N VAL A 350 -9.83 -20.61 17.69
CA VAL A 350 -9.37 -21.62 16.73
C VAL A 350 -8.11 -22.26 17.29
N ALA A 351 -8.12 -23.58 17.42
CA ALA A 351 -6.94 -24.34 17.84
C ALA A 351 -5.96 -24.45 16.67
N VAL A 352 -4.82 -23.80 16.77
CA VAL A 352 -3.75 -23.86 15.75
C VAL A 352 -2.68 -24.88 16.12
N ASP A 353 -2.36 -25.01 17.43
CA ASP A 353 -1.50 -26.03 18.04
C ASP A 353 -1.73 -26.05 19.55
N ASN A 354 -1.28 -27.11 20.21
CA ASN A 354 -1.44 -27.28 21.69
C ASN A 354 -0.77 -26.19 22.55
N ARG A 355 -0.13 -25.19 21.95
CA ARG A 355 0.68 -24.19 22.66
C ARG A 355 0.14 -22.75 22.61
N GLU A 356 -0.71 -22.38 21.66
CA GLU A 356 -1.17 -21.00 21.53
C GLU A 356 -2.64 -20.94 21.08
N ARG A 357 -3.43 -20.11 21.77
CA ARG A 357 -4.83 -19.85 21.44
C ARG A 357 -4.90 -18.71 20.45
N VAL A 358 -5.48 -18.95 19.29
CA VAL A 358 -5.74 -17.96 18.25
C VAL A 358 -7.23 -17.66 18.20
N PHE A 359 -7.57 -16.39 18.12
CA PHE A 359 -8.93 -15.90 18.02
C PHE A 359 -9.13 -15.24 16.64
N VAL A 360 -10.27 -15.54 16.03
CA VAL A 360 -10.62 -15.08 14.68
C VAL A 360 -11.94 -14.31 14.72
N CYS A 361 -11.98 -13.16 14.07
CA CYS A 361 -13.18 -12.37 13.83
C CYS A 361 -13.58 -12.48 12.36
N ASP A 362 -14.53 -13.36 12.05
CA ASP A 362 -14.99 -13.57 10.68
C ASP A 362 -15.65 -12.32 10.08
N GLN A 363 -16.30 -11.50 10.91
CA GLN A 363 -16.99 -10.29 10.45
C GLN A 363 -16.03 -9.23 9.92
N SER A 364 -14.91 -8.99 10.61
CA SER A 364 -13.89 -8.05 10.12
C SER A 364 -13.10 -8.63 8.95
N ALA A 365 -12.81 -9.94 8.96
CA ALA A 365 -12.19 -10.58 7.80
C ALA A 365 -13.05 -10.42 6.53
N ALA A 366 -14.37 -10.63 6.66
CA ALA A 366 -15.31 -10.44 5.55
C ALA A 366 -15.39 -8.98 5.09
N LEU A 367 -15.29 -7.99 6.01
CA LEU A 367 -15.25 -6.58 5.62
C LEU A 367 -14.00 -6.21 4.82
N ILE A 368 -12.84 -6.77 5.20
CA ILE A 368 -11.59 -6.55 4.48
C ILE A 368 -11.67 -7.20 3.09
N ALA A 369 -12.19 -8.41 3.00
CA ALA A 369 -12.42 -9.08 1.70
C ALA A 369 -13.38 -8.29 0.80
N ASP A 370 -14.52 -7.83 1.34
CA ASP A 370 -15.47 -6.99 0.60
C ASP A 370 -14.85 -5.65 0.15
N PHE A 371 -13.92 -5.10 0.91
CA PHE A 371 -13.18 -3.91 0.50
C PHE A 371 -12.28 -4.18 -0.72
N VAL A 372 -11.54 -5.28 -0.70
CA VAL A 372 -10.71 -5.73 -1.83
C VAL A 372 -11.58 -6.00 -3.05
N ASP A 373 -12.66 -6.79 -2.90
CA ASP A 373 -13.60 -7.09 -3.98
C ASP A 373 -14.22 -5.82 -4.62
N ASN A 374 -14.52 -4.80 -3.81
CA ASN A 374 -15.05 -3.55 -4.33
C ASN A 374 -14.00 -2.76 -5.12
N LEU A 375 -12.73 -2.78 -4.68
CA LEU A 375 -11.63 -2.20 -5.45
C LEU A 375 -11.44 -2.93 -6.79
N GLU A 376 -11.59 -4.25 -6.83
CA GLU A 376 -11.49 -5.06 -8.04
C GLU A 376 -12.62 -4.78 -9.03
N LYS A 377 -13.87 -4.79 -8.56
CA LYS A 377 -15.06 -4.55 -9.37
C LYS A 377 -15.10 -3.16 -10.02
N MET A 378 -14.49 -2.17 -9.38
CA MET A 378 -14.36 -0.85 -10.00
C MET A 378 -13.60 -0.88 -11.32
N GLY A 379 -12.66 -1.80 -11.45
CA GLY A 379 -11.92 -1.98 -12.66
C GLY A 379 -12.70 -2.57 -13.79
N GLU A 380 -13.62 -3.44 -13.49
CA GLU A 380 -14.45 -4.08 -14.48
C GLU A 380 -15.44 -3.09 -15.12
N VAL A 381 -16.07 -2.23 -14.31
CA VAL A 381 -17.04 -1.22 -14.77
C VAL A 381 -16.40 -0.14 -15.65
N ALA A 382 -15.15 0.23 -15.38
CA ALA A 382 -14.45 1.25 -16.16
C ALA A 382 -13.81 0.70 -17.44
N SER A 383 -13.78 -0.62 -17.62
CA SER A 383 -13.20 -1.29 -18.80
C SER A 383 -14.19 -1.61 -19.90
N GLU A 384 -15.49 -1.42 -19.68
CA GLU A 384 -16.47 -1.53 -20.75
C GLU A 384 -16.35 -0.29 -21.66
N PRO A 385 -15.97 -0.46 -22.94
CA PRO A 385 -16.02 0.65 -23.89
C PRO A 385 -17.48 1.07 -23.99
N GLY A 386 -17.77 2.32 -23.66
CA GLY A 386 -19.06 2.92 -23.96
C GLY A 386 -19.35 2.70 -25.45
N GLU A 387 -20.47 2.03 -25.75
CA GLU A 387 -21.02 1.83 -27.09
C GLU A 387 -21.19 3.15 -27.84
#